data_ae7740bf824cba4c9fe88578bb3796cc
#
_entry.id   ae7740bf824cba4c9fe88578bb3796cc
#
_cell.length_a   1.000
_cell.length_b   1.000
_cell.length_c   1.000
_cell.angle_alpha   90.00
_cell.angle_beta   90.00
_cell.angle_gamma   90.00
#
_symmetry.space_group_name_H-M   'P 1'
#
loop_
_entity.id
_entity.type
_entity.pdbx_description
1 polymer ?
#
loop_
_entity_poly.entity_id
_entity_poly.type
_entity_poly.pdbx_seq_one_letter_code
_entity_poly.pdbx_strand_id
1 'polypeptide(L)'
;RFENFWARETAARPTFGFGIPFPAKSLRAGLPYLVNGGRLSPDGFEAEDFRESYELLYRGWEAADQDAFWTAVPWNGVPWFEAMLGCEVASSPSGFDALPRGLPLADAKIFASAPETRWFAKYRRFLEVLGDLSAGRFPVGQPILRGVMDALGAAAGQEGLVYSLFDAPEETAARAGEAASLLLRVL
;
A
#
# COMPACT_ATOMS: atom_id res chain seq x y z
N ARG A 1 28.75 1.90 -7.48
CA ARG A 1 28.47 3.11 -6.64
C ARG A 1 27.66 2.76 -5.40
N PHE A 2 26.63 1.96 -5.56
CA PHE A 2 25.78 1.53 -4.42
C PHE A 2 26.58 0.65 -3.44
N GLU A 3 27.44 -0.22 -3.94
CA GLU A 3 28.36 -1.03 -3.13
C GLU A 3 29.32 -0.14 -2.33
N ASN A 4 29.96 0.84 -2.96
CA ASN A 4 30.83 1.79 -2.28
C ASN A 4 30.09 2.62 -1.22
N PHE A 5 28.82 3.02 -1.48
CA PHE A 5 27.99 3.71 -0.50
C PHE A 5 27.80 2.86 0.77
N TRP A 6 27.44 1.58 0.61
CA TRP A 6 27.26 0.69 1.75
C TRP A 6 28.56 0.29 2.42
N ALA A 7 29.65 0.18 1.66
CA ALA A 7 31.00 -0.03 2.20
C ALA A 7 31.58 1.22 2.87
N ARG A 8 30.88 2.36 2.81
CA ARG A 8 31.36 3.68 3.29
C ARG A 8 32.66 4.12 2.64
N GLU A 9 32.86 3.74 1.39
CA GLU A 9 34.02 4.13 0.59
C GLU A 9 33.76 5.45 -0.13
N THR A 10 34.86 6.14 -0.47
CA THR A 10 34.76 7.42 -1.20
C THR A 10 34.24 7.17 -2.61
N ALA A 11 33.11 7.77 -2.95
CA ALA A 11 32.54 7.77 -4.30
C ALA A 11 32.91 9.06 -5.04
N ALA A 12 33.12 8.98 -6.35
CA ALA A 12 33.46 10.14 -7.18
C ALA A 12 32.33 11.21 -7.21
N ARG A 13 31.09 10.81 -6.91
CA ARG A 13 29.93 11.70 -6.75
C ARG A 13 28.92 11.09 -5.77
N PRO A 14 28.03 11.88 -5.18
CA PRO A 14 26.91 11.34 -4.39
C PRO A 14 26.04 10.37 -5.20
N THR A 15 25.46 9.39 -4.52
CA THR A 15 24.40 8.57 -5.10
C THR A 15 23.14 9.42 -5.25
N PHE A 16 22.41 9.25 -6.35
CA PHE A 16 21.16 9.95 -6.58
C PHE A 16 20.09 9.02 -7.17
N GLY A 17 18.85 9.36 -6.94
CA GLY A 17 17.71 8.70 -7.52
C GLY A 17 16.52 9.66 -7.62
N PHE A 18 15.65 9.40 -8.57
CA PHE A 18 14.43 10.17 -8.77
C PHE A 18 13.24 9.40 -8.19
N GLY A 19 12.48 10.07 -7.32
CA GLY A 19 11.20 9.57 -6.88
C GLY A 19 10.12 9.79 -7.95
N ILE A 20 9.14 8.89 -8.00
CA ILE A 20 7.94 9.07 -8.84
C ILE A 20 6.91 9.81 -7.97
N PRO A 21 6.57 11.07 -8.29
CA PRO A 21 5.50 11.77 -7.58
C PRO A 21 4.15 11.15 -7.95
N PHE A 22 3.21 11.15 -7.03
CA PHE A 22 1.85 10.64 -7.22
C PHE A 22 1.77 9.17 -7.66
N PRO A 23 2.12 8.24 -6.79
CA PRO A 23 2.22 6.81 -7.13
C PRO A 23 0.97 6.21 -7.79
N ALA A 24 -0.23 6.63 -7.37
CA ALA A 24 -1.48 6.14 -7.95
C ALA A 24 -1.65 6.49 -9.44
N LYS A 25 -1.06 7.60 -9.88
CA LYS A 25 -1.11 8.08 -11.27
C LYS A 25 0.02 7.58 -12.15
N SER A 26 1.03 6.94 -11.56
CA SER A 26 2.20 6.47 -12.32
C SER A 26 1.87 5.27 -13.22
N LEU A 27 0.83 4.53 -12.90
CA LEU A 27 0.39 3.36 -13.66
C LEU A 27 -0.76 3.74 -14.58
N ARG A 28 -0.55 3.72 -15.89
CA ARG A 28 -1.56 4.08 -16.89
C ARG A 28 -2.84 3.25 -16.78
N ALA A 29 -2.69 1.94 -16.50
CA ALA A 29 -3.82 1.04 -16.30
C ALA A 29 -4.71 1.47 -15.12
N GLY A 30 -4.16 2.18 -14.14
CA GLY A 30 -4.89 2.69 -12.98
C GLY A 30 -5.70 3.97 -13.24
N LEU A 31 -5.37 4.73 -14.29
CA LEU A 31 -6.00 6.04 -14.53
C LEU A 31 -7.53 6.00 -14.69
N PRO A 32 -8.14 5.01 -15.36
CA PRO A 32 -9.60 4.94 -15.50
C PRO A 32 -10.35 4.83 -14.17
N TYR A 33 -9.68 4.39 -13.11
CA TYR A 33 -10.28 4.22 -11.77
C TYR A 33 -10.18 5.49 -10.90
N LEU A 34 -9.43 6.51 -11.34
CA LEU A 34 -9.26 7.77 -10.62
C LEU A 34 -10.38 8.75 -10.99
N VAL A 35 -11.59 8.44 -10.54
CA VAL A 35 -12.79 9.19 -10.84
C VAL A 35 -13.39 9.84 -9.59
N ASN A 36 -13.96 11.04 -9.74
CA ASN A 36 -14.57 11.75 -8.62
C ASN A 36 -15.83 11.00 -8.13
N GLY A 37 -15.88 10.72 -6.83
CA GLY A 37 -16.99 9.99 -6.20
C GLY A 37 -17.10 8.53 -6.57
N GLY A 38 -16.05 7.97 -7.22
CA GLY A 38 -15.98 6.55 -7.55
C GLY A 38 -15.72 5.66 -6.34
N ARG A 39 -15.83 4.36 -6.56
CA ARG A 39 -15.46 3.31 -5.60
C ARG A 39 -14.57 2.30 -6.30
N LEU A 40 -13.49 1.91 -5.63
CA LEU A 40 -12.63 0.83 -6.10
C LEU A 40 -13.03 -0.47 -5.39
N SER A 41 -13.26 -1.52 -6.19
CA SER A 41 -13.55 -2.87 -5.70
C SER A 41 -12.44 -3.82 -6.13
N PRO A 42 -12.08 -4.82 -5.33
CA PRO A 42 -11.06 -5.80 -5.72
C PRO A 42 -11.45 -6.63 -6.96
N ASP A 43 -12.73 -6.69 -7.30
CA ASP A 43 -13.21 -7.38 -8.51
C ASP A 43 -13.33 -6.48 -9.72
N GLY A 44 -13.12 -5.17 -9.54
CA GLY A 44 -13.26 -4.19 -10.60
C GLY A 44 -12.03 -4.04 -11.49
N PHE A 45 -10.92 -4.73 -11.18
CA PHE A 45 -9.66 -4.65 -11.92
C PHE A 45 -8.85 -5.93 -11.79
N GLU A 46 -7.98 -6.19 -12.78
CA GLU A 46 -7.07 -7.33 -12.74
C GLU A 46 -5.62 -6.88 -12.65
N ALA A 47 -4.80 -7.62 -11.87
CA ALA A 47 -3.39 -7.30 -11.70
C ALA A 47 -2.60 -7.42 -13.01
N GLU A 48 -3.04 -8.32 -13.88
CA GLU A 48 -2.48 -8.57 -15.21
C GLU A 48 -2.54 -7.36 -16.12
N ASP A 49 -3.57 -6.55 -16.03
CA ASP A 49 -3.77 -5.36 -16.85
C ASP A 49 -2.72 -4.28 -16.59
N PHE A 50 -2.03 -4.40 -15.46
CA PHE A 50 -1.00 -3.44 -15.07
C PHE A 50 0.40 -3.78 -15.60
N ARG A 51 0.62 -4.97 -16.19
CA ARG A 51 1.94 -5.44 -16.65
C ARG A 51 2.65 -4.43 -17.54
N GLU A 52 1.97 -3.92 -18.57
CA GLU A 52 2.54 -2.93 -19.48
C GLU A 52 2.94 -1.64 -18.76
N SER A 53 2.12 -1.18 -17.83
CA SER A 53 2.41 0.03 -17.05
C SER A 53 3.67 -0.12 -16.19
N TYR A 54 3.86 -1.28 -15.56
CA TYR A 54 5.07 -1.55 -14.79
C TYR A 54 6.30 -1.68 -15.69
N GLU A 55 6.18 -2.32 -16.84
CA GLU A 55 7.28 -2.42 -17.80
C GLU A 55 7.71 -1.04 -18.32
N LEU A 56 6.76 -0.14 -18.62
CA LEU A 56 7.05 1.23 -19.01
C LEU A 56 7.77 2.02 -17.90
N LEU A 57 7.36 1.85 -16.64
CA LEU A 57 8.03 2.47 -15.50
C LEU A 57 9.45 1.97 -15.34
N TYR A 58 9.65 0.66 -15.44
CA TYR A 58 10.98 0.05 -15.35
C TYR A 58 11.91 0.55 -16.43
N ARG A 59 11.46 0.56 -17.70
CA ARG A 59 12.25 1.12 -18.81
C ARG A 59 12.58 2.60 -18.64
N GLY A 60 11.62 3.37 -18.13
CA GLY A 60 11.85 4.78 -17.83
C GLY A 60 12.91 4.96 -16.74
N TRP A 61 12.90 4.07 -15.74
CA TRP A 61 13.91 4.06 -14.68
C TRP A 61 15.31 3.68 -15.23
N GLU A 62 15.41 2.64 -16.08
CA GLU A 62 16.67 2.25 -16.73
C GLU A 62 17.25 3.39 -17.56
N ALA A 63 16.39 4.06 -18.35
CA ALA A 63 16.79 5.18 -19.20
C ALA A 63 17.28 6.41 -18.42
N ALA A 64 16.89 6.56 -17.16
CA ALA A 64 17.31 7.68 -16.30
C ALA A 64 18.74 7.54 -15.74
N ASP A 65 19.39 6.38 -15.91
CA ASP A 65 20.77 6.09 -15.42
C ASP A 65 21.00 6.55 -13.98
N GLN A 66 20.03 6.28 -13.11
CA GLN A 66 20.08 6.66 -11.69
C GLN A 66 20.72 5.57 -10.85
N ASP A 67 21.22 5.96 -9.66
CA ASP A 67 21.87 5.03 -8.73
C ASP A 67 20.88 4.28 -7.82
N ALA A 68 19.64 4.78 -7.64
CA ALA A 68 18.63 4.14 -6.83
C ALA A 68 18.00 2.95 -7.55
N PHE A 69 17.72 1.86 -6.82
CA PHE A 69 16.95 0.75 -7.35
C PHE A 69 15.47 1.14 -7.50
N TRP A 70 14.90 0.78 -8.65
CA TRP A 70 13.46 0.78 -8.76
C TRP A 70 12.89 -0.52 -8.19
N THR A 71 11.91 -0.40 -7.34
CA THR A 71 11.21 -1.53 -6.75
C THR A 71 9.75 -1.50 -7.22
N ALA A 72 9.31 -2.57 -7.86
CA ALA A 72 7.90 -2.71 -8.18
C ALA A 72 7.11 -3.06 -6.92
N VAL A 73 5.96 -2.42 -6.75
CA VAL A 73 5.06 -2.69 -5.61
C VAL A 73 3.62 -2.80 -6.12
N PRO A 74 2.75 -3.59 -5.48
CA PRO A 74 1.32 -3.59 -5.78
C PRO A 74 0.77 -2.17 -5.85
N TRP A 75 -0.13 -1.90 -6.78
CA TRP A 75 -0.62 -0.57 -7.14
C TRP A 75 -0.54 0.44 -6.00
N ASN A 76 0.55 1.20 -5.99
CA ASN A 76 0.83 2.15 -4.93
C ASN A 76 -0.21 3.29 -4.93
N GLY A 77 -0.68 3.67 -3.74
CA GLY A 77 -1.76 4.64 -3.55
C GLY A 77 -3.11 4.01 -3.23
N VAL A 78 -3.30 2.71 -3.45
CA VAL A 78 -4.45 1.98 -2.90
C VAL A 78 -4.22 1.75 -1.40
N PRO A 79 -5.20 2.05 -0.54
CA PRO A 79 -5.10 1.80 0.90
C PRO A 79 -5.34 0.30 1.19
N TRP A 80 -4.38 -0.53 0.81
CA TRP A 80 -4.50 -1.98 0.83
C TRP A 80 -4.88 -2.54 2.19
N PHE A 81 -4.18 -2.08 3.24
CA PHE A 81 -4.39 -2.64 4.57
C PHE A 81 -5.78 -2.27 5.11
N GLU A 82 -6.20 -1.03 4.99
CA GLU A 82 -7.53 -0.58 5.41
C GLU A 82 -8.65 -1.27 4.59
N ALA A 83 -8.41 -1.48 3.31
CA ALA A 83 -9.34 -2.24 2.45
C ALA A 83 -9.46 -3.71 2.90
N MET A 84 -8.34 -4.35 3.29
CA MET A 84 -8.35 -5.68 3.90
C MET A 84 -9.08 -5.72 5.24
N LEU A 85 -9.10 -4.61 5.97
CA LEU A 85 -9.89 -4.45 7.21
C LEU A 85 -11.38 -4.21 6.95
N GLY A 86 -11.79 -4.16 5.68
CA GLY A 86 -13.19 -4.01 5.26
C GLY A 86 -13.64 -2.57 5.05
N CYS A 87 -12.71 -1.61 4.96
CA CYS A 87 -13.05 -0.26 4.56
C CYS A 87 -13.42 -0.20 3.08
N GLU A 88 -14.43 0.59 2.74
CA GLU A 88 -14.67 0.97 1.35
C GLU A 88 -13.53 1.86 0.85
N VAL A 89 -13.14 1.69 -0.41
CA VAL A 89 -12.12 2.50 -1.06
C VAL A 89 -12.80 3.50 -1.99
N ALA A 90 -12.79 4.75 -1.57
CA ALA A 90 -13.24 5.87 -2.41
C ALA A 90 -12.15 6.26 -3.39
N SER A 91 -12.55 6.68 -4.59
CA SER A 91 -11.63 7.24 -5.58
C SER A 91 -11.91 8.70 -5.87
N SER A 92 -10.84 9.41 -6.22
CA SER A 92 -10.84 10.79 -6.65
C SER A 92 -9.83 10.97 -7.78
N PRO A 93 -9.83 12.10 -8.50
CA PRO A 93 -8.78 12.40 -9.47
C PRO A 93 -7.35 12.47 -8.89
N SER A 94 -7.20 12.57 -7.57
CA SER A 94 -5.92 12.62 -6.88
C SER A 94 -5.41 11.28 -6.35
N GLY A 95 -6.29 10.29 -6.15
CA GLY A 95 -5.91 9.00 -5.57
C GLY A 95 -7.10 8.26 -4.95
N PHE A 96 -6.77 7.40 -4.00
CA PHE A 96 -7.71 6.56 -3.27
C PHE A 96 -7.63 6.82 -1.78
N ASP A 97 -8.79 6.80 -1.14
CA ASP A 97 -8.93 6.95 0.31
C ASP A 97 -9.78 5.83 0.88
N ALA A 98 -9.37 5.30 2.03
CA ALA A 98 -10.19 4.38 2.80
C ALA A 98 -11.26 5.18 3.55
N LEU A 99 -12.52 4.78 3.39
CA LEU A 99 -13.61 5.36 4.18
C LEU A 99 -13.70 4.66 5.53
N PRO A 100 -13.68 5.40 6.64
CA PRO A 100 -13.77 4.81 7.96
C PRO A 100 -15.06 3.99 8.12
N ARG A 101 -14.95 2.86 8.82
CA ARG A 101 -16.10 1.97 9.08
C ARG A 101 -17.03 2.49 10.18
N GLY A 102 -16.53 3.38 11.05
CA GLY A 102 -17.29 3.94 12.18
C GLY A 102 -17.67 2.90 13.24
N LEU A 103 -16.88 1.84 13.41
CA LEU A 103 -17.12 0.79 14.39
C LEU A 103 -16.46 1.14 15.73
N PRO A 104 -17.13 0.83 16.87
CA PRO A 104 -16.49 0.98 18.17
C PRO A 104 -15.24 0.10 18.28
N LEU A 105 -14.14 0.61 18.83
CA LEU A 105 -12.92 -0.18 19.09
C LEU A 105 -13.14 -1.31 20.11
N ALA A 106 -14.20 -1.23 20.91
CA ALA A 106 -14.61 -2.31 21.80
C ALA A 106 -15.12 -3.56 21.06
N ASP A 107 -15.46 -3.47 19.76
CA ASP A 107 -15.87 -4.64 18.97
C ASP A 107 -14.67 -5.58 18.77
N ALA A 108 -14.72 -6.75 19.42
CA ALA A 108 -13.65 -7.74 19.36
C ALA A 108 -13.42 -8.35 17.97
N LYS A 109 -14.37 -8.19 17.05
CA LYS A 109 -14.28 -8.75 15.67
C LYS A 109 -13.78 -7.74 14.65
N ILE A 110 -13.40 -6.54 15.07
CA ILE A 110 -13.07 -5.43 14.17
C ILE A 110 -11.96 -5.79 13.16
N PHE A 111 -11.05 -6.67 13.54
CA PHE A 111 -9.90 -7.09 12.73
C PHE A 111 -9.88 -8.61 12.39
N ALA A 112 -10.91 -9.35 12.72
CA ALA A 112 -10.85 -10.82 12.69
C ALA A 112 -10.69 -11.44 11.30
N SER A 113 -10.96 -10.71 10.21
CA SER A 113 -11.10 -11.28 8.86
C SER A 113 -10.12 -10.76 7.81
N ALA A 114 -9.15 -9.92 8.20
CA ALA A 114 -8.27 -9.27 7.22
C ALA A 114 -7.54 -10.22 6.23
N PRO A 115 -6.94 -11.35 6.65
CA PRO A 115 -6.23 -12.25 5.74
C PRO A 115 -7.13 -13.09 4.81
N GLU A 116 -8.44 -13.10 5.05
CA GLU A 116 -9.40 -13.92 4.29
C GLU A 116 -10.19 -13.09 3.28
N THR A 117 -9.86 -11.81 3.15
CA THR A 117 -10.62 -10.90 2.30
C THR A 117 -10.24 -11.00 0.83
N ARG A 118 -11.17 -10.62 -0.06
CA ARG A 118 -10.93 -10.50 -1.51
C ARG A 118 -9.84 -9.47 -1.82
N TRP A 119 -9.69 -8.44 -0.98
CA TRP A 119 -8.60 -7.47 -1.08
C TRP A 119 -7.24 -8.10 -0.83
N PHE A 120 -7.12 -8.99 0.16
CA PHE A 120 -5.88 -9.72 0.40
C PHE A 120 -5.55 -10.67 -0.76
N ALA A 121 -6.55 -11.37 -1.30
CA ALA A 121 -6.36 -12.21 -2.48
C ALA A 121 -5.88 -11.40 -3.69
N LYS A 122 -6.46 -10.22 -3.94
CA LYS A 122 -6.04 -9.31 -5.02
C LYS A 122 -4.62 -8.78 -4.79
N TYR A 123 -4.29 -8.41 -3.55
CA TYR A 123 -2.94 -7.97 -3.18
C TYR A 123 -1.88 -9.05 -3.47
N ARG A 124 -2.13 -10.28 -3.02
CA ARG A 124 -1.27 -11.43 -3.33
C ARG A 124 -1.12 -11.66 -4.82
N ARG A 125 -2.22 -11.56 -5.57
CA ARG A 125 -2.19 -11.70 -7.03
C ARG A 125 -1.29 -10.65 -7.68
N PHE A 126 -1.30 -9.41 -7.20
CA PHE A 126 -0.34 -8.39 -7.65
C PHE A 126 1.10 -8.79 -7.40
N LEU A 127 1.43 -9.30 -6.20
CA LEU A 127 2.78 -9.75 -5.89
C LEU A 127 3.24 -10.89 -6.81
N GLU A 128 2.36 -11.85 -7.10
CA GLU A 128 2.64 -12.94 -8.05
C GLU A 128 2.90 -12.40 -9.45
N VAL A 129 2.02 -11.55 -9.97
CA VAL A 129 2.16 -10.93 -11.30
C VAL A 129 3.45 -10.11 -11.41
N LEU A 130 3.80 -9.37 -10.36
CA LEU A 130 5.04 -8.58 -10.33
C LEU A 130 6.28 -9.47 -10.21
N GLY A 131 6.20 -10.57 -9.46
CA GLY A 131 7.27 -11.58 -9.39
C GLY A 131 7.56 -12.19 -10.76
N ASP A 132 6.52 -12.62 -11.46
CA ASP A 132 6.61 -13.16 -12.83
C ASP A 132 7.17 -12.11 -13.81
N LEU A 133 6.66 -10.87 -13.72
CA LEU A 133 7.11 -9.77 -14.58
C LEU A 133 8.56 -9.39 -14.32
N SER A 134 8.97 -9.41 -13.06
CA SER A 134 10.34 -9.08 -12.66
C SER A 134 11.35 -10.01 -13.31
N ALA A 135 11.13 -11.31 -13.27
CA ALA A 135 12.07 -12.33 -13.76
C ALA A 135 13.52 -12.05 -13.30
N GLY A 136 13.71 -11.49 -12.10
CA GLY A 136 15.01 -11.13 -11.54
C GLY A 136 15.60 -9.79 -12.02
N ARG A 137 14.91 -9.04 -12.87
CA ARG A 137 15.40 -7.75 -13.40
C ARG A 137 15.31 -6.62 -12.37
N PHE A 138 14.32 -6.66 -11.50
CA PHE A 138 14.08 -5.67 -10.46
C PHE A 138 13.46 -6.31 -9.22
N PRO A 139 13.67 -5.75 -8.03
CA PRO A 139 13.03 -6.22 -6.81
C PRO A 139 11.51 -5.96 -6.82
N VAL A 140 10.78 -6.86 -6.20
CA VAL A 140 9.37 -6.69 -5.86
C VAL A 140 9.26 -6.47 -4.37
N GLY A 141 8.59 -5.42 -3.99
CA GLY A 141 8.40 -5.02 -2.60
C GLY A 141 6.94 -4.79 -2.25
N GLN A 142 6.73 -4.22 -1.10
CA GLN A 142 5.41 -3.86 -0.61
C GLN A 142 5.12 -2.38 -0.86
N PRO A 143 3.87 -2.01 -1.15
CA PRO A 143 3.45 -0.61 -1.17
C PRO A 143 3.51 -0.03 0.25
N ILE A 144 3.28 1.26 0.38
CA ILE A 144 3.10 1.87 1.68
C ILE A 144 1.85 1.24 2.33
N LEU A 145 2.08 0.34 3.29
CA LEU A 145 1.06 -0.12 4.21
C LEU A 145 1.08 0.84 5.40
N ARG A 146 -0.05 1.48 5.65
CA ARG A 146 -0.17 2.42 6.76
C ARG A 146 0.00 1.70 8.10
N GLY A 147 0.31 2.47 9.16
CA GLY A 147 0.61 1.91 10.46
C GLY A 147 -0.63 1.48 11.26
N VAL A 148 -0.35 0.96 12.45
CA VAL A 148 -1.37 0.46 13.38
C VAL A 148 -2.41 1.53 13.72
N MET A 149 -1.99 2.77 13.96
CA MET A 149 -2.92 3.85 14.31
C MET A 149 -3.82 4.24 13.14
N ASP A 150 -3.33 4.15 11.91
CA ASP A 150 -4.16 4.34 10.72
C ASP A 150 -5.22 3.24 10.59
N ALA A 151 -4.87 1.99 10.93
CA ALA A 151 -5.81 0.88 10.97
C ALA A 151 -6.93 1.09 12.01
N LEU A 152 -6.58 1.57 13.20
CA LEU A 152 -7.57 1.92 14.22
C LEU A 152 -8.46 3.09 13.76
N GLY A 153 -7.87 4.12 13.15
CA GLY A 153 -8.60 5.25 12.58
C GLY A 153 -9.51 4.84 11.41
N ALA A 154 -9.08 3.89 10.59
CA ALA A 154 -9.90 3.33 9.53
C ALA A 154 -11.10 2.53 10.07
N ALA A 155 -10.93 1.86 11.20
CA ALA A 155 -12.00 1.12 11.84
C ALA A 155 -13.01 2.02 12.55
N ALA A 156 -12.54 2.92 13.42
CA ALA A 156 -13.38 3.72 14.32
C ALA A 156 -13.71 5.13 13.80
N GLY A 157 -13.00 5.60 12.78
CA GLY A 157 -12.93 7.02 12.43
C GLY A 157 -11.91 7.75 13.31
N GLN A 158 -11.39 8.88 12.82
CA GLN A 158 -10.35 9.64 13.53
C GLN A 158 -10.85 10.17 14.88
N GLU A 159 -12.06 10.70 14.91
CA GLU A 159 -12.67 11.22 16.13
C GLU A 159 -12.92 10.08 17.14
N GLY A 160 -13.48 8.95 16.71
CA GLY A 160 -13.70 7.77 17.53
C GLY A 160 -12.41 7.21 18.12
N LEU A 161 -11.32 7.21 17.32
CA LEU A 161 -9.99 6.81 17.81
C LEU A 161 -9.48 7.76 18.90
N VAL A 162 -9.59 9.08 18.68
CA VAL A 162 -9.15 10.07 19.67
C VAL A 162 -9.90 9.90 21.00
N TYR A 163 -11.21 9.78 20.96
CA TYR A 163 -11.98 9.54 22.20
C TYR A 163 -11.59 8.23 22.88
N SER A 164 -11.41 7.15 22.10
CA SER A 164 -11.03 5.85 22.67
C SER A 164 -9.67 5.88 23.40
N LEU A 165 -8.74 6.72 22.96
CA LEU A 165 -7.44 6.88 23.65
C LEU A 165 -7.59 7.44 25.07
N PHE A 166 -8.64 8.25 25.34
CA PHE A 166 -8.88 8.84 26.64
C PHE A 166 -9.87 8.02 27.47
N ASP A 167 -10.94 7.53 26.84
CA ASP A 167 -12.05 6.88 27.55
C ASP A 167 -11.81 5.39 27.79
N ALA A 168 -11.03 4.73 26.92
CA ALA A 168 -10.79 3.29 26.96
C ALA A 168 -9.35 2.95 26.50
N PRO A 169 -8.32 3.45 27.19
CA PRO A 169 -6.91 3.30 26.75
C PRO A 169 -6.45 1.84 26.71
N GLU A 170 -6.90 0.99 27.61
CA GLU A 170 -6.52 -0.43 27.66
C GLU A 170 -7.09 -1.20 26.48
N GLU A 171 -8.38 -1.02 26.17
CA GLU A 171 -9.01 -1.61 24.99
C GLU A 171 -8.35 -1.10 23.70
N THR A 172 -8.05 0.19 23.63
CA THR A 172 -7.36 0.78 22.47
C THR A 172 -5.99 0.16 22.29
N ALA A 173 -5.23 -0.04 23.35
CA ALA A 173 -3.93 -0.71 23.31
C ALA A 173 -4.06 -2.18 22.86
N ALA A 174 -5.08 -2.90 23.35
CA ALA A 174 -5.35 -4.28 22.95
C ALA A 174 -5.66 -4.36 21.42
N ARG A 175 -6.52 -3.46 20.91
CA ARG A 175 -6.82 -3.39 19.47
C ARG A 175 -5.60 -3.01 18.64
N ALA A 176 -4.73 -2.14 19.14
CA ALA A 176 -3.46 -1.83 18.50
C ALA A 176 -2.56 -3.06 18.37
N GLY A 177 -2.48 -3.89 19.39
CA GLY A 177 -1.76 -5.17 19.36
C GLY A 177 -2.33 -6.15 18.33
N GLU A 178 -3.65 -6.23 18.20
CA GLU A 178 -4.31 -7.05 17.18
C GLU A 178 -4.02 -6.53 15.76
N ALA A 179 -4.15 -5.23 15.54
CA ALA A 179 -3.83 -4.61 14.24
C ALA A 179 -2.36 -4.83 13.86
N ALA A 180 -1.44 -4.73 14.82
CA ALA A 180 -0.02 -5.03 14.59
C ALA A 180 0.18 -6.49 14.18
N SER A 181 -0.48 -7.42 14.87
CA SER A 181 -0.41 -8.86 14.56
C SER A 181 -0.98 -9.18 13.17
N LEU A 182 -2.04 -8.49 12.75
CA LEU A 182 -2.61 -8.61 11.41
C LEU A 182 -1.67 -8.04 10.34
N LEU A 183 -1.08 -6.87 10.60
CA LEU A 183 -0.12 -6.26 9.69
C LEU A 183 1.05 -7.18 9.43
N LEU A 184 1.60 -7.81 10.48
CA LEU A 184 2.68 -8.79 10.35
C LEU A 184 2.30 -10.04 9.54
N ARG A 185 1.02 -10.40 9.46
CA ARG A 185 0.54 -11.52 8.60
C ARG A 185 0.35 -11.11 7.14
N VAL A 186 0.22 -9.83 6.86
CA VAL A 186 0.13 -9.30 5.50
C VAL A 186 1.52 -9.07 4.90
N LEU A 187 2.50 -8.76 5.76
CA LEU A 187 3.91 -8.60 5.41
C LEU A 187 4.58 -9.93 5.09
#